data_50805ec2bf06187890805be82975a161
#
_entry.id   50805ec2bf06187890805be82975a161
#
_cell.length_a   1.000
_cell.length_b   1.000
_cell.length_c   1.000
_cell.angle_alpha   90.00
_cell.angle_beta   90.00
_cell.angle_gamma   90.00
#
_symmetry.space_group_name_H-M   'P 1'
#
loop_
_entity.id
_entity.type
_entity.pdbx_description
1 polymer ?
#
loop_
_entity_poly.entity_id
_entity_poly.type
_entity_poly.pdbx_seq_one_letter_code
_entity_poly.pdbx_strand_id
1 'polypeptide(L)'
;MKPYIFFLFIAAFITACGEKETKKEETASFTEETLIPVQLSKIESVNRSESIVASGLMASSEEAKLSFKIGGIIQSIHVKEGQKVRKGQVLASLNMTEIDAQVSQAKYSVEKAERDFKRIENMLKDTAATLEQMQNATTGFDVAKQSLQIAQFNRSYAQITSPIEGTVIKKMANEGELTGPGSPILFLTSNRQSDWVVRIGVSDKDWARLKVGDKATVTLDAYPSETFTGNVTKLAPAADPMNKLYEIEVRIGSNGKRFAAGLFAKVELKPVQNRNYTMVPIEAIVEGNGKDAFVYVLDDSQKKVKRMPIQIGFVDGDKVLVTNGLSNITEVITSGSAFLTETSSVVVK
;
A
#
# COMPACT_ATOMS: atom_id res chain seq x y z
N MET A 1 -41.13 -2.53 51.82
CA MET A 1 -41.53 -2.27 53.24
C MET A 1 -41.17 -0.84 53.55
N LYS A 2 -42.19 -0.11 53.89
CA LYS A 2 -42.23 1.26 54.43
C LYS A 2 -41.54 1.33 55.82
N PRO A 3 -41.54 2.47 56.55
CA PRO A 3 -41.61 3.92 56.28
C PRO A 3 -40.94 4.78 57.39
N TYR A 4 -41.39 6.05 57.44
CA TYR A 4 -41.52 7.04 58.58
C TYR A 4 -40.44 8.13 58.62
N ILE A 5 -40.79 9.38 58.48
CA ILE A 5 -41.73 10.36 59.11
C ILE A 5 -40.99 11.38 60.00
N PHE A 6 -41.31 12.68 59.73
CA PHE A 6 -41.58 13.78 60.66
C PHE A 6 -40.43 14.56 61.29
N PHE A 7 -40.31 15.84 61.14
CA PHE A 7 -40.96 16.87 61.94
C PHE A 7 -40.72 18.29 61.41
N LEU A 8 -41.76 18.95 61.31
CA LEU A 8 -42.09 20.36 61.18
C LEU A 8 -41.65 21.18 62.40
N PHE A 9 -41.09 22.40 62.20
CA PHE A 9 -41.32 23.48 63.15
C PHE A 9 -41.34 24.86 62.47
N ILE A 10 -42.47 25.50 62.66
CA ILE A 10 -42.85 26.87 62.30
C ILE A 10 -42.39 27.79 63.46
N ALA A 11 -41.87 29.00 63.10
CA ALA A 11 -42.12 30.17 63.94
C ALA A 11 -41.94 31.46 63.12
N ALA A 12 -42.97 32.20 62.97
CA ALA A 12 -43.09 33.58 62.48
C ALA A 12 -42.84 34.58 63.60
N PHE A 13 -42.30 35.76 63.29
CA PHE A 13 -42.59 37.05 63.95
C PHE A 13 -41.97 38.16 63.13
N ILE A 14 -42.72 38.94 62.38
CA ILE A 14 -43.45 40.21 62.60
C ILE A 14 -42.55 41.47 62.73
N THR A 15 -42.65 42.28 61.68
CA THR A 15 -42.68 43.77 61.54
C THR A 15 -41.71 44.66 62.26
N ALA A 16 -41.09 45.55 61.44
CA ALA A 16 -41.08 47.01 61.70
C ALA A 16 -40.71 47.77 60.44
N CYS A 17 -41.59 48.73 60.07
CA CYS A 17 -41.42 49.82 59.10
C CYS A 17 -40.26 50.74 59.48
N GLY A 18 -39.52 51.20 58.50
CA GLY A 18 -38.60 52.29 58.60
C GLY A 18 -38.27 52.81 57.19
N GLU A 19 -39.06 53.76 56.74
CA GLU A 19 -38.88 54.53 55.53
C GLU A 19 -37.66 55.45 55.72
N LYS A 20 -36.64 55.26 54.88
CA LYS A 20 -35.61 56.28 54.67
C LYS A 20 -35.26 56.32 53.16
N GLU A 21 -35.67 57.43 52.56
CA GLU A 21 -35.17 57.86 51.30
C GLU A 21 -33.63 57.82 51.26
N THR A 22 -33.09 57.01 50.37
CA THR A 22 -31.68 57.11 50.01
C THR A 22 -31.60 57.36 48.48
N LYS A 23 -30.99 58.50 48.22
CA LYS A 23 -30.57 58.97 46.90
C LYS A 23 -30.08 57.83 46.00
N LYS A 24 -30.62 57.75 44.83
CA LYS A 24 -30.00 57.07 43.68
C LYS A 24 -28.68 57.72 43.37
N GLU A 25 -27.58 57.14 43.84
CA GLU A 25 -26.27 57.35 43.22
C GLU A 25 -26.28 56.54 41.92
N GLU A 26 -26.32 57.24 40.81
CA GLU A 26 -25.93 56.71 39.51
C GLU A 26 -24.47 56.30 39.59
N THR A 27 -24.21 55.06 39.90
CA THR A 27 -22.90 54.45 39.64
C THR A 27 -22.74 54.33 38.13
N ALA A 28 -22.12 55.32 37.52
CA ALA A 28 -21.56 55.17 36.20
C ALA A 28 -20.52 54.07 36.25
N SER A 29 -20.93 52.87 35.82
CA SER A 29 -20.01 51.78 35.54
C SER A 29 -19.15 52.19 34.36
N PHE A 30 -18.02 52.84 34.62
CA PHE A 30 -16.93 52.90 33.65
C PHE A 30 -16.37 51.49 33.53
N THR A 31 -16.85 50.75 32.57
CA THR A 31 -16.18 49.53 32.11
C THR A 31 -14.93 50.07 31.40
N GLU A 32 -13.80 50.15 32.09
CA GLU A 32 -12.52 50.27 31.39
C GLU A 32 -12.41 49.10 30.44
N GLU A 33 -12.60 49.35 29.16
CA GLU A 33 -12.28 48.35 28.12
C GLU A 33 -10.78 48.04 28.24
N THR A 34 -10.47 46.94 28.91
CA THR A 34 -9.07 46.51 29.03
C THR A 34 -8.60 46.06 27.65
N LEU A 35 -7.83 46.95 27.00
CA LEU A 35 -7.25 46.65 25.68
C LEU A 35 -6.16 45.60 25.81
N ILE A 36 -6.34 44.46 25.17
CA ILE A 36 -5.35 43.40 25.16
C ILE A 36 -4.33 43.65 24.05
N PRO A 37 -3.03 43.74 24.38
CA PRO A 37 -2.01 43.94 23.37
C PRO A 37 -1.83 42.65 22.54
N VAL A 38 -1.89 42.75 21.22
CA VAL A 38 -1.76 41.63 20.28
C VAL A 38 -0.70 41.94 19.21
N GLN A 39 -0.12 40.88 18.67
CA GLN A 39 0.74 40.94 17.50
C GLN A 39 0.04 40.26 16.30
N LEU A 40 0.22 40.84 15.13
CA LEU A 40 -0.29 40.31 13.88
C LEU A 40 0.84 39.61 13.13
N SER A 41 0.51 38.53 12.48
CA SER A 41 1.39 37.89 11.51
C SER A 41 0.70 37.78 10.17
N LYS A 42 1.42 38.15 9.11
CA LYS A 42 0.96 37.94 7.74
C LYS A 42 0.89 36.46 7.43
N ILE A 43 -0.17 36.09 6.73
CA ILE A 43 -0.33 34.72 6.23
C ILE A 43 0.01 34.67 4.74
N GLU A 44 0.58 33.54 4.32
CA GLU A 44 1.04 33.34 2.96
C GLU A 44 0.34 32.16 2.34
N SER A 45 -0.08 32.28 1.08
CA SER A 45 -0.58 31.18 0.32
C SER A 45 0.58 30.39 -0.27
N VAL A 46 0.67 29.11 0.06
CA VAL A 46 1.75 28.24 -0.40
C VAL A 46 1.17 27.01 -1.11
N ASN A 47 1.86 26.63 -2.16
CA ASN A 47 1.49 25.42 -2.90
C ASN A 47 2.39 24.26 -2.43
N ARG A 48 1.83 23.33 -1.67
CA ARG A 48 2.56 22.24 -1.04
C ARG A 48 1.88 20.89 -1.30
N SER A 49 2.69 19.84 -1.25
CA SER A 49 2.22 18.47 -1.23
C SER A 49 2.40 17.91 0.18
N GLU A 50 1.33 17.39 0.75
CA GLU A 50 1.38 16.65 2.01
C GLU A 50 2.00 15.27 1.75
N SER A 51 3.10 14.96 2.44
CA SER A 51 3.73 13.65 2.35
C SER A 51 2.81 12.55 2.90
N ILE A 52 2.84 11.40 2.27
CA ILE A 52 2.16 10.20 2.74
C ILE A 52 3.21 9.29 3.37
N VAL A 53 3.03 8.95 4.64
CA VAL A 53 3.93 8.04 5.36
C VAL A 53 3.24 6.69 5.50
N ALA A 54 3.91 5.65 5.03
CA ALA A 54 3.45 4.27 5.15
C ALA A 54 4.63 3.35 5.49
N SER A 55 4.32 2.18 6.04
CA SER A 55 5.30 1.15 6.34
C SER A 55 5.02 -0.11 5.55
N GLY A 56 6.06 -0.88 5.28
CA GLY A 56 5.92 -2.12 4.54
C GLY A 56 7.17 -2.98 4.59
N LEU A 57 7.22 -3.94 3.70
CA LEU A 57 8.31 -4.91 3.65
C LEU A 57 9.04 -4.82 2.31
N MET A 58 10.34 -5.01 2.39
CA MET A 58 11.15 -5.18 1.20
C MET A 58 10.83 -6.52 0.53
N ALA A 59 10.69 -6.49 -0.77
CA ALA A 59 10.43 -7.64 -1.61
C ALA A 59 11.23 -7.52 -2.92
N SER A 60 11.27 -8.59 -3.68
CA SER A 60 11.69 -8.50 -5.08
C SER A 60 10.47 -8.27 -5.98
N SER A 61 10.62 -7.49 -7.03
CA SER A 61 9.58 -7.33 -8.05
C SER A 61 9.40 -8.58 -8.92
N GLU A 62 10.41 -9.44 -8.97
CA GLU A 62 10.37 -10.75 -9.64
C GLU A 62 10.49 -11.87 -8.61
N GLU A 63 9.40 -12.59 -8.39
CA GLU A 63 9.31 -13.79 -7.57
C GLU A 63 8.70 -14.93 -8.40
N ALA A 64 9.18 -16.16 -8.19
CA ALA A 64 8.66 -17.32 -8.88
C ALA A 64 8.35 -18.45 -7.90
N LYS A 65 7.07 -18.87 -7.87
CA LYS A 65 6.64 -20.11 -7.23
C LYS A 65 6.66 -21.21 -8.28
N LEU A 66 7.54 -22.18 -8.12
CA LEU A 66 7.77 -23.20 -9.11
C LEU A 66 7.10 -24.51 -8.67
N SER A 67 6.43 -25.13 -9.61
CA SER A 67 5.74 -26.40 -9.44
C SER A 67 5.94 -27.29 -10.66
N PHE A 68 5.76 -28.59 -10.51
CA PHE A 68 5.62 -29.49 -11.65
C PHE A 68 4.24 -29.32 -12.29
N LYS A 69 4.17 -29.41 -13.61
CA LYS A 69 2.90 -29.39 -14.34
C LYS A 69 2.20 -30.76 -14.36
N ILE A 70 2.95 -31.84 -14.11
CA ILE A 70 2.47 -33.22 -13.98
C ILE A 70 2.74 -33.75 -12.58
N GLY A 71 1.99 -34.75 -12.15
CA GLY A 71 2.22 -35.44 -10.90
C GLY A 71 3.30 -36.50 -11.02
N GLY A 72 3.92 -36.85 -9.91
CA GLY A 72 4.91 -37.91 -9.84
C GLY A 72 5.73 -37.88 -8.56
N ILE A 73 6.61 -38.84 -8.37
CA ILE A 73 7.55 -38.85 -7.24
C ILE A 73 8.75 -37.96 -7.57
N ILE A 74 9.11 -37.06 -6.64
CA ILE A 74 10.28 -36.20 -6.77
C ILE A 74 11.53 -37.09 -6.70
N GLN A 75 12.28 -37.17 -7.79
CA GLN A 75 13.52 -37.95 -7.85
C GLN A 75 14.66 -37.22 -7.18
N SER A 76 14.82 -35.90 -7.50
CA SER A 76 15.89 -35.09 -6.93
C SER A 76 15.56 -33.60 -7.01
N ILE A 77 16.10 -32.86 -6.03
CA ILE A 77 16.08 -31.40 -5.97
C ILE A 77 17.53 -30.92 -5.96
N HIS A 78 17.99 -30.39 -7.08
CA HIS A 78 19.39 -30.07 -7.37
C HIS A 78 19.90 -28.81 -6.70
N VAL A 79 19.07 -28.14 -5.89
CA VAL A 79 19.37 -26.85 -5.27
C VAL A 79 19.02 -26.83 -3.79
N LYS A 80 19.71 -25.94 -3.05
CA LYS A 80 19.50 -25.71 -1.62
C LYS A 80 18.93 -24.31 -1.39
N GLU A 81 18.27 -24.10 -0.27
CA GLU A 81 17.86 -22.76 0.17
C GLU A 81 19.09 -21.84 0.31
N GLY A 82 18.96 -20.61 -0.13
CA GLY A 82 20.04 -19.62 -0.21
C GLY A 82 20.93 -19.76 -1.45
N GLN A 83 20.78 -20.82 -2.26
CA GLN A 83 21.62 -21.01 -3.46
C GLN A 83 21.19 -20.10 -4.61
N LYS A 84 22.19 -19.50 -5.27
CA LYS A 84 21.97 -18.72 -6.51
C LYS A 84 21.77 -19.66 -7.69
N VAL A 85 20.81 -19.32 -8.55
CA VAL A 85 20.47 -20.09 -9.76
C VAL A 85 20.42 -19.17 -10.98
N ARG A 86 20.67 -19.76 -12.16
CA ARG A 86 20.60 -19.05 -13.45
C ARG A 86 19.29 -19.37 -14.15
N LYS A 87 18.82 -18.46 -14.98
CA LYS A 87 17.69 -18.71 -15.88
C LYS A 87 17.96 -19.96 -16.75
N GLY A 88 17.00 -20.87 -16.83
CA GLY A 88 17.08 -22.13 -17.56
C GLY A 88 17.79 -23.28 -16.80
N GLN A 89 18.34 -23.04 -15.62
CA GLN A 89 18.95 -24.09 -14.80
C GLN A 89 17.88 -25.07 -14.31
N VAL A 90 18.14 -26.38 -14.41
CA VAL A 90 17.28 -27.41 -13.85
C VAL A 90 17.43 -27.41 -12.32
N LEU A 91 16.30 -27.34 -11.63
CA LEU A 91 16.22 -27.19 -10.17
C LEU A 91 15.70 -28.45 -9.48
N ALA A 92 14.77 -29.16 -10.12
CA ALA A 92 14.19 -30.40 -9.61
C ALA A 92 13.72 -31.28 -10.77
N SER A 93 13.64 -32.59 -10.52
CA SER A 93 13.17 -33.58 -11.49
C SER A 93 12.28 -34.64 -10.80
N LEU A 94 11.24 -35.07 -11.49
CA LEU A 94 10.46 -36.25 -11.14
C LEU A 94 11.19 -37.53 -11.54
N ASN A 95 10.75 -38.67 -11.00
CA ASN A 95 11.17 -39.99 -11.47
C ASN A 95 10.70 -40.17 -12.92
N MET A 96 11.68 -40.35 -13.82
CA MET A 96 11.45 -40.37 -15.28
C MET A 96 11.06 -41.77 -15.80
N THR A 97 11.17 -42.83 -14.97
CA THR A 97 11.04 -44.23 -15.44
C THR A 97 9.73 -44.47 -16.16
N GLU A 98 8.62 -44.12 -15.56
CA GLU A 98 7.29 -44.29 -16.15
C GLU A 98 7.06 -43.33 -17.34
N ILE A 99 7.53 -42.11 -17.22
CA ILE A 99 7.39 -41.04 -18.25
C ILE A 99 8.18 -41.44 -19.51
N ASP A 100 9.42 -41.96 -19.34
CA ASP A 100 10.24 -42.39 -20.48
C ASP A 100 9.65 -43.65 -21.12
N ALA A 101 9.03 -44.54 -20.35
CA ALA A 101 8.30 -45.70 -20.88
C ALA A 101 7.08 -45.26 -21.73
N GLN A 102 6.32 -44.22 -21.29
CA GLN A 102 5.21 -43.68 -22.07
C GLN A 102 5.67 -43.02 -23.37
N VAL A 103 6.78 -42.27 -23.35
CA VAL A 103 7.39 -41.70 -24.55
C VAL A 103 7.84 -42.80 -25.53
N SER A 104 8.46 -43.85 -25.01
CA SER A 104 8.90 -44.99 -25.82
C SER A 104 7.72 -45.73 -26.47
N GLN A 105 6.64 -45.97 -25.72
CA GLN A 105 5.42 -46.57 -26.22
C GLN A 105 4.79 -45.72 -27.36
N ALA A 106 4.68 -44.41 -27.14
CA ALA A 106 4.14 -43.50 -28.15
C ALA A 106 5.04 -43.47 -29.41
N LYS A 107 6.38 -43.49 -29.25
CA LYS A 107 7.33 -43.61 -30.34
C LYS A 107 7.13 -44.87 -31.20
N TYR A 108 7.01 -46.01 -30.56
CA TYR A 108 6.74 -47.27 -31.28
C TYR A 108 5.38 -47.25 -31.98
N SER A 109 4.37 -46.59 -31.39
CA SER A 109 3.07 -46.39 -32.05
C SER A 109 3.20 -45.56 -33.35
N VAL A 110 3.98 -44.48 -33.33
CA VAL A 110 4.29 -43.67 -34.52
C VAL A 110 5.00 -44.54 -35.58
N GLU A 111 6.06 -45.26 -35.20
CA GLU A 111 6.80 -46.13 -36.10
C GLU A 111 5.92 -47.20 -36.77
N LYS A 112 5.00 -47.79 -36.00
CA LYS A 112 4.02 -48.74 -36.54
C LYS A 112 3.07 -48.06 -37.55
N ALA A 113 2.45 -46.96 -37.15
CA ALA A 113 1.51 -46.21 -38.00
C ALA A 113 2.17 -45.68 -39.29
N GLU A 114 3.44 -45.26 -39.19
CA GLU A 114 4.22 -44.84 -40.37
C GLU A 114 4.44 -45.98 -41.39
N ARG A 115 4.78 -47.20 -40.87
CA ARG A 115 4.93 -48.36 -41.75
C ARG A 115 3.60 -48.76 -42.41
N ASP A 116 2.50 -48.69 -41.66
CA ASP A 116 1.18 -48.96 -42.19
C ASP A 116 0.77 -47.95 -43.27
N PHE A 117 0.97 -46.66 -42.99
CA PHE A 117 0.76 -45.57 -43.94
C PHE A 117 1.55 -45.76 -45.24
N LYS A 118 2.87 -45.99 -45.16
CA LYS A 118 3.73 -46.24 -46.34
C LYS A 118 3.30 -47.47 -47.12
N ARG A 119 2.84 -48.51 -46.48
CA ARG A 119 2.34 -49.73 -47.14
C ARG A 119 1.08 -49.40 -47.94
N ILE A 120 0.10 -48.72 -47.32
CA ILE A 120 -1.14 -48.35 -48.01
C ILE A 120 -0.88 -47.33 -49.13
N GLU A 121 0.04 -46.40 -48.93
CA GLU A 121 0.46 -45.42 -49.97
C GLU A 121 1.00 -46.17 -51.23
N ASN A 122 1.85 -47.18 -51.05
CA ASN A 122 2.38 -47.95 -52.16
C ASN A 122 1.28 -48.79 -52.83
N MET A 123 0.39 -49.45 -52.06
CA MET A 123 -0.73 -50.20 -52.59
C MET A 123 -1.72 -49.32 -53.34
N LEU A 124 -1.93 -48.09 -52.96
CA LEU A 124 -2.77 -47.11 -53.68
C LEU A 124 -2.15 -46.75 -55.00
N LYS A 125 -0.83 -46.54 -55.07
CA LYS A 125 -0.09 -46.30 -56.33
C LYS A 125 -0.24 -47.48 -57.31
N ASP A 126 -0.29 -48.70 -56.78
CA ASP A 126 -0.49 -49.94 -57.54
C ASP A 126 -1.97 -50.28 -57.75
N THR A 127 -2.91 -49.35 -57.44
CA THR A 127 -4.36 -49.54 -57.52
C THR A 127 -4.93 -50.69 -56.68
N ALA A 128 -4.17 -51.15 -55.70
CA ALA A 128 -4.51 -52.27 -54.79
C ALA A 128 -5.08 -51.82 -53.43
N ALA A 129 -5.25 -50.49 -53.22
CA ALA A 129 -5.90 -49.92 -52.04
C ALA A 129 -6.91 -48.85 -52.45
N THR A 130 -7.90 -48.57 -51.58
CA THR A 130 -8.90 -47.54 -51.77
C THR A 130 -8.43 -46.19 -51.20
N LEU A 131 -9.04 -45.08 -51.68
CA LEU A 131 -8.80 -43.76 -51.12
C LEU A 131 -9.16 -43.68 -49.64
N GLU A 132 -10.26 -44.37 -49.24
CA GLU A 132 -10.69 -44.47 -47.85
C GLU A 132 -9.61 -45.14 -46.98
N GLN A 133 -9.02 -46.24 -47.44
CA GLN A 133 -7.92 -46.91 -46.72
C GLN A 133 -6.72 -45.99 -46.56
N MET A 134 -6.39 -45.18 -47.57
CA MET A 134 -5.31 -44.18 -47.49
C MET A 134 -5.63 -43.08 -46.50
N GLN A 135 -6.85 -42.55 -46.50
CA GLN A 135 -7.29 -41.54 -45.55
C GLN A 135 -7.25 -42.05 -44.11
N ASN A 136 -7.71 -43.28 -43.86
CA ASN A 136 -7.68 -43.95 -42.58
C ASN A 136 -6.22 -44.15 -42.09
N ALA A 137 -5.31 -44.59 -42.96
CA ALA A 137 -3.90 -44.75 -42.59
C ALA A 137 -3.22 -43.40 -42.29
N THR A 138 -3.55 -42.36 -43.05
CA THR A 138 -3.06 -40.99 -42.81
C THR A 138 -3.53 -40.48 -41.42
N THR A 139 -4.82 -40.60 -41.14
CA THR A 139 -5.39 -40.20 -39.87
C THR A 139 -4.75 -40.96 -38.70
N GLY A 140 -4.57 -42.29 -38.84
CA GLY A 140 -3.91 -43.11 -37.84
C GLY A 140 -2.46 -42.70 -37.55
N PHE A 141 -1.72 -42.34 -38.60
CA PHE A 141 -0.35 -41.85 -38.45
C PHE A 141 -0.30 -40.47 -37.78
N ASP A 142 -1.20 -39.57 -38.13
CA ASP A 142 -1.27 -38.24 -37.52
C ASP A 142 -1.68 -38.30 -36.04
N VAL A 143 -2.64 -39.14 -35.68
CA VAL A 143 -3.03 -39.40 -34.26
C VAL A 143 -1.85 -39.96 -33.47
N ALA A 144 -1.08 -40.90 -34.05
CA ALA A 144 0.09 -41.42 -33.36
C ALA A 144 1.17 -40.35 -33.15
N LYS A 145 1.43 -39.48 -34.13
CA LYS A 145 2.36 -38.32 -34.00
C LYS A 145 1.92 -37.40 -32.87
N GLN A 146 0.62 -37.05 -32.82
CA GLN A 146 0.10 -36.18 -31.75
C GLN A 146 0.26 -36.84 -30.36
N SER A 147 0.04 -38.13 -30.28
CA SER A 147 0.24 -38.86 -29.02
C SER A 147 1.71 -38.83 -28.55
N LEU A 148 2.66 -38.98 -29.48
CA LEU A 148 4.08 -38.85 -29.17
C LEU A 148 4.43 -37.42 -28.72
N GLN A 149 3.89 -36.41 -29.39
CA GLN A 149 4.09 -35.03 -29.02
C GLN A 149 3.59 -34.73 -27.60
N ILE A 150 2.41 -35.28 -27.23
CA ILE A 150 1.87 -35.13 -25.86
C ILE A 150 2.79 -35.81 -24.85
N ALA A 151 3.28 -37.03 -25.13
CA ALA A 151 4.17 -37.76 -24.22
C ALA A 151 5.52 -37.01 -24.04
N GLN A 152 6.10 -36.47 -25.12
CA GLN A 152 7.31 -35.65 -25.06
C GLN A 152 7.10 -34.35 -24.31
N PHE A 153 5.95 -33.73 -24.48
CA PHE A 153 5.58 -32.52 -23.74
C PHE A 153 5.47 -32.82 -22.24
N ASN A 154 4.80 -33.88 -21.84
CA ASN A 154 4.72 -34.31 -20.45
C ASN A 154 6.13 -34.59 -19.86
N ARG A 155 6.99 -35.26 -20.64
CA ARG A 155 8.39 -35.48 -20.26
C ARG A 155 9.15 -34.19 -19.97
N SER A 156 8.95 -33.15 -20.79
CA SER A 156 9.60 -31.87 -20.57
C SER A 156 9.15 -31.16 -19.30
N TYR A 157 7.91 -31.40 -18.85
CA TYR A 157 7.36 -30.87 -17.60
C TYR A 157 7.64 -31.73 -16.35
N ALA A 158 8.34 -32.85 -16.51
CA ALA A 158 8.87 -33.61 -15.39
C ALA A 158 10.12 -32.98 -14.77
N GLN A 159 10.56 -31.84 -15.29
CA GLN A 159 11.65 -31.05 -14.75
C GLN A 159 11.20 -29.62 -14.48
N ILE A 160 11.63 -29.09 -13.36
CA ILE A 160 11.46 -27.66 -13.03
C ILE A 160 12.74 -26.95 -13.42
N THR A 161 12.63 -25.94 -14.29
CA THR A 161 13.73 -25.04 -14.66
C THR A 161 13.45 -23.62 -14.11
N SER A 162 14.51 -22.91 -13.75
CA SER A 162 14.37 -21.52 -13.30
C SER A 162 13.96 -20.59 -14.43
N PRO A 163 12.85 -19.82 -14.32
CA PRO A 163 12.48 -18.80 -15.30
C PRO A 163 13.31 -17.51 -15.18
N ILE A 164 13.94 -17.30 -14.02
CA ILE A 164 14.67 -16.08 -13.66
C ILE A 164 16.09 -16.40 -13.18
N GLU A 165 16.95 -15.41 -13.19
CA GLU A 165 18.19 -15.44 -12.41
C GLU A 165 17.89 -14.95 -10.99
N GLY A 166 18.24 -15.76 -9.96
CA GLY A 166 17.80 -15.44 -8.61
C GLY A 166 18.42 -16.32 -7.53
N THR A 167 17.78 -16.31 -6.36
CA THR A 167 18.13 -17.15 -5.22
C THR A 167 16.92 -17.98 -4.81
N VAL A 168 17.15 -19.22 -4.45
CA VAL A 168 16.15 -20.11 -3.84
C VAL A 168 15.87 -19.63 -2.41
N ILE A 169 14.65 -19.14 -2.17
CA ILE A 169 14.24 -18.67 -0.83
C ILE A 169 13.79 -19.84 0.04
N LYS A 170 13.00 -20.75 -0.55
CA LYS A 170 12.41 -21.84 0.21
C LYS A 170 12.21 -23.08 -0.65
N LYS A 171 12.46 -24.24 -0.04
CA LYS A 171 12.11 -25.56 -0.56
C LYS A 171 10.84 -26.04 0.17
N MET A 172 9.78 -26.35 -0.58
CA MET A 172 8.46 -26.67 -0.05
C MET A 172 8.16 -28.19 -0.06
N ALA A 173 9.03 -29.00 -0.69
CA ALA A 173 8.90 -30.44 -0.78
C ALA A 173 10.27 -31.12 -0.72
N ASN A 174 10.32 -32.42 -0.44
CA ASN A 174 11.54 -33.20 -0.34
C ASN A 174 11.63 -34.27 -1.43
N GLU A 175 12.84 -34.77 -1.63
CA GLU A 175 13.09 -35.91 -2.51
C GLU A 175 12.36 -37.16 -1.96
N GLY A 176 11.80 -37.96 -2.85
CA GLY A 176 10.99 -39.13 -2.52
C GLY A 176 9.52 -38.82 -2.24
N GLU A 177 9.13 -37.55 -2.11
CA GLU A 177 7.71 -37.19 -1.92
C GLU A 177 6.91 -37.32 -3.22
N LEU A 178 5.66 -37.76 -3.10
CA LEU A 178 4.69 -37.74 -4.19
C LEU A 178 4.10 -36.31 -4.29
N THR A 179 4.17 -35.69 -5.46
CA THR A 179 3.60 -34.37 -5.71
C THR A 179 2.53 -34.40 -6.79
N GLY A 180 1.51 -33.55 -6.64
CA GLY A 180 0.48 -33.33 -7.66
C GLY A 180 0.82 -32.14 -8.58
N PRO A 181 0.11 -32.03 -9.73
CA PRO A 181 0.26 -30.90 -10.63
C PRO A 181 -0.02 -29.58 -9.91
N GLY A 182 0.84 -28.55 -10.09
CA GLY A 182 0.66 -27.23 -9.52
C GLY A 182 1.04 -27.09 -8.03
N SER A 183 1.39 -28.19 -7.34
CA SER A 183 1.87 -28.12 -5.96
C SER A 183 3.20 -27.36 -5.90
N PRO A 184 3.36 -26.33 -5.05
CA PRO A 184 4.58 -25.53 -4.99
C PRO A 184 5.75 -26.36 -4.45
N ILE A 185 6.87 -26.36 -5.17
CA ILE A 185 8.10 -27.10 -4.84
C ILE A 185 9.21 -26.15 -4.40
N LEU A 186 9.42 -25.06 -5.15
CA LEU A 186 10.48 -24.10 -4.91
C LEU A 186 9.96 -22.67 -4.98
N PHE A 187 10.49 -21.82 -4.14
CA PHE A 187 10.23 -20.40 -4.14
C PHE A 187 11.53 -19.62 -4.44
N LEU A 188 11.53 -18.85 -5.51
CA LEU A 188 12.68 -18.08 -5.97
C LEU A 188 12.39 -16.60 -5.94
N THR A 189 13.44 -15.81 -5.73
CA THR A 189 13.42 -14.35 -5.86
C THR A 189 14.57 -13.89 -6.75
N SER A 190 14.35 -12.83 -7.52
CA SER A 190 15.42 -12.23 -8.32
C SER A 190 16.50 -11.61 -7.43
N ASN A 191 17.74 -11.68 -7.90
CA ASN A 191 18.92 -11.06 -7.25
C ASN A 191 19.35 -9.75 -7.90
N ARG A 192 18.66 -9.30 -8.94
CA ARG A 192 19.05 -8.06 -9.63
C ARG A 192 18.83 -6.86 -8.70
N GLN A 193 19.79 -5.97 -8.68
CA GLN A 193 19.71 -4.74 -7.87
C GLN A 193 18.52 -3.85 -8.28
N SER A 194 18.10 -3.92 -9.54
CA SER A 194 16.94 -3.19 -10.08
C SER A 194 15.60 -3.71 -9.62
N ASP A 195 15.55 -4.90 -9.04
CA ASP A 195 14.30 -5.61 -8.77
C ASP A 195 13.84 -5.43 -7.31
N TRP A 196 14.59 -4.72 -6.50
CA TRP A 196 14.21 -4.44 -5.11
C TRP A 196 13.11 -3.39 -5.04
N VAL A 197 12.03 -3.76 -4.40
CA VAL A 197 10.88 -2.90 -4.15
C VAL A 197 10.48 -2.99 -2.68
N VAL A 198 9.90 -1.91 -2.18
CA VAL A 198 9.17 -1.92 -0.91
C VAL A 198 7.68 -1.98 -1.25
N ARG A 199 6.98 -2.98 -0.70
CA ARG A 199 5.52 -3.09 -0.80
C ARG A 199 4.90 -2.48 0.45
N ILE A 200 4.09 -1.47 0.24
CA ILE A 200 3.37 -0.75 1.30
C ILE A 200 1.88 -0.78 1.03
N GLY A 201 1.08 -0.70 2.08
CA GLY A 201 -0.37 -0.51 1.98
C GLY A 201 -0.74 0.93 2.31
N VAL A 202 -1.55 1.55 1.47
CA VAL A 202 -2.08 2.90 1.70
C VAL A 202 -3.61 2.91 1.69
N SER A 203 -4.20 3.95 2.30
CA SER A 203 -5.65 4.17 2.27
C SER A 203 -6.13 4.56 0.87
N ASP A 204 -7.43 4.45 0.61
CA ASP A 204 -8.10 4.92 -0.60
C ASP A 204 -7.85 6.40 -0.86
N LYS A 205 -7.91 7.21 0.19
CA LYS A 205 -7.65 8.65 0.15
C LYS A 205 -6.22 8.95 -0.32
N ASP A 206 -5.23 8.21 0.17
CA ASP A 206 -3.84 8.40 -0.17
C ASP A 206 -3.54 7.83 -1.56
N TRP A 207 -4.12 6.69 -1.90
CA TRP A 207 -4.02 6.08 -3.23
C TRP A 207 -4.48 7.03 -4.34
N ALA A 208 -5.61 7.73 -4.11
CA ALA A 208 -6.16 8.68 -5.09
C ALA A 208 -5.23 9.87 -5.39
N ARG A 209 -4.26 10.14 -4.50
CA ARG A 209 -3.28 11.23 -4.63
C ARG A 209 -1.97 10.79 -5.29
N LEU A 210 -1.72 9.47 -5.38
CA LEU A 210 -0.48 8.90 -5.87
C LEU A 210 -0.53 8.61 -7.36
N LYS A 211 0.63 8.69 -8.00
CA LYS A 211 0.84 8.32 -9.40
C LYS A 211 2.14 7.51 -9.53
N VAL A 212 2.19 6.68 -10.57
CA VAL A 212 3.44 6.05 -10.99
C VAL A 212 4.46 7.14 -11.33
N GLY A 213 5.67 7.02 -10.79
CA GLY A 213 6.74 8.01 -10.90
C GLY A 213 6.88 8.93 -9.70
N ASP A 214 5.91 8.99 -8.78
CA ASP A 214 6.03 9.79 -7.56
C ASP A 214 7.29 9.39 -6.78
N LYS A 215 7.98 10.40 -6.25
CA LYS A 215 9.22 10.20 -5.49
C LYS A 215 8.92 9.67 -4.09
N ALA A 216 9.83 8.83 -3.62
CA ALA A 216 9.77 8.27 -2.28
C ALA A 216 11.13 8.35 -1.59
N THR A 217 11.10 8.57 -0.29
CA THR A 217 12.23 8.42 0.61
C THR A 217 11.97 7.20 1.48
N VAL A 218 12.91 6.26 1.50
CA VAL A 218 12.77 4.99 2.23
C VAL A 218 13.86 4.88 3.29
N THR A 219 13.46 4.58 4.51
CA THR A 219 14.32 4.20 5.62
C THR A 219 14.11 2.74 5.96
N LEU A 220 15.20 2.01 6.17
CA LEU A 220 15.18 0.60 6.53
C LEU A 220 15.68 0.44 7.95
N ASP A 221 14.99 -0.34 8.78
CA ASP A 221 15.41 -0.60 10.16
C ASP A 221 16.80 -1.26 10.23
N ALA A 222 17.14 -2.05 9.20
CA ALA A 222 18.47 -2.64 9.07
C ALA A 222 19.60 -1.62 8.80
N TYR A 223 19.26 -0.41 8.35
CA TYR A 223 20.21 0.67 8.01
C TYR A 223 19.70 2.03 8.52
N PRO A 224 19.62 2.24 9.85
CA PRO A 224 18.91 3.38 10.46
C PRO A 224 19.54 4.75 10.14
N SER A 225 20.82 4.77 9.78
CA SER A 225 21.54 6.02 9.43
C SER A 225 21.51 6.35 7.94
N GLU A 226 20.81 5.56 7.14
CA GLU A 226 20.77 5.71 5.69
C GLU A 226 19.37 5.91 5.17
N THR A 227 19.25 6.77 4.18
CA THR A 227 18.01 6.96 3.43
C THR A 227 18.20 6.51 1.99
N PHE A 228 17.23 5.81 1.46
CA PHE A 228 17.24 5.35 0.08
C PHE A 228 16.18 6.14 -0.70
N THR A 229 16.58 6.66 -1.85
CA THR A 229 15.64 7.30 -2.77
C THR A 229 14.99 6.25 -3.65
N GLY A 230 13.71 6.42 -3.87
CA GLY A 230 12.92 5.53 -4.72
C GLY A 230 11.84 6.27 -5.48
N ASN A 231 11.11 5.51 -6.26
CA ASN A 231 9.93 6.01 -6.97
C ASN A 231 8.85 4.93 -7.01
N VAL A 232 7.60 5.37 -7.05
CA VAL A 232 6.43 4.51 -7.22
C VAL A 232 6.49 3.86 -8.61
N THR A 233 6.46 2.53 -8.67
CA THR A 233 6.47 1.79 -9.93
C THR A 233 5.15 1.11 -10.23
N LYS A 234 4.35 0.83 -9.18
CA LYS A 234 3.05 0.18 -9.34
C LYS A 234 2.08 0.65 -8.27
N LEU A 235 0.84 0.87 -8.69
CA LEU A 235 -0.31 1.08 -7.81
C LEU A 235 -1.31 -0.06 -8.09
N ALA A 236 -1.72 -0.76 -7.04
CA ALA A 236 -2.76 -1.79 -7.19
C ALA A 236 -4.08 -1.13 -7.63
N PRO A 237 -4.78 -1.70 -8.62
CA PRO A 237 -6.05 -1.17 -9.08
C PRO A 237 -7.23 -1.46 -8.13
N ALA A 238 -7.02 -2.33 -7.15
CA ALA A 238 -8.01 -2.72 -6.15
C ALA A 238 -7.36 -2.86 -4.79
N ALA A 239 -8.13 -2.63 -3.73
CA ALA A 239 -7.71 -2.88 -2.37
C ALA A 239 -7.65 -4.39 -2.08
N ASP A 240 -6.71 -4.79 -1.23
CA ASP A 240 -6.65 -6.13 -0.68
C ASP A 240 -7.92 -6.41 0.14
N PRO A 241 -8.65 -7.51 -0.13
CA PRO A 241 -9.91 -7.80 0.54
C PRO A 241 -9.78 -8.07 2.05
N MET A 242 -8.59 -8.44 2.53
CA MET A 242 -8.35 -8.75 3.94
C MET A 242 -8.06 -7.49 4.77
N ASN A 243 -7.15 -6.63 4.30
CA ASN A 243 -6.71 -5.46 5.06
C ASN A 243 -7.30 -4.13 4.57
N LYS A 244 -8.03 -4.13 3.44
CA LYS A 244 -8.68 -2.97 2.81
C LYS A 244 -7.71 -1.86 2.37
N LEU A 245 -6.44 -2.18 2.22
CA LEU A 245 -5.42 -1.25 1.76
C LEU A 245 -5.08 -1.49 0.27
N TYR A 246 -4.64 -0.44 -0.39
CA TYR A 246 -4.13 -0.50 -1.74
C TYR A 246 -2.61 -0.73 -1.70
N GLU A 247 -2.15 -1.81 -2.33
CA GLU A 247 -0.72 -2.11 -2.40
C GLU A 247 -0.02 -1.17 -3.39
N ILE A 248 1.08 -0.58 -2.93
CA ILE A 248 1.97 0.27 -3.73
C ILE A 248 3.35 -0.38 -3.74
N GLU A 249 3.97 -0.47 -4.92
CA GLU A 249 5.36 -0.86 -5.04
C GLU A 249 6.25 0.37 -5.26
N VAL A 250 7.20 0.55 -4.38
CA VAL A 250 8.23 1.60 -4.46
C VAL A 250 9.57 0.95 -4.77
N ARG A 251 10.10 1.21 -5.94
CA ARG A 251 11.42 0.72 -6.35
C ARG A 251 12.51 1.57 -5.71
N ILE A 252 13.54 0.91 -5.18
CA ILE A 252 14.70 1.57 -4.58
C ILE A 252 16.00 1.02 -5.16
N GLY A 253 17.04 1.86 -5.19
CA GLY A 253 18.39 1.45 -5.49
C GLY A 253 19.09 0.92 -4.23
N SER A 254 19.89 -0.11 -4.37
CA SER A 254 20.60 -0.71 -3.22
C SER A 254 21.77 0.12 -2.71
N ASN A 255 22.29 1.08 -3.51
CA ASN A 255 23.46 1.88 -3.19
C ASN A 255 24.66 1.04 -2.69
N GLY A 256 24.81 -0.19 -3.23
CA GLY A 256 25.85 -1.13 -2.83
C GLY A 256 25.56 -1.92 -1.55
N LYS A 257 24.39 -1.72 -0.90
CA LYS A 257 23.99 -2.46 0.29
C LYS A 257 23.36 -3.81 -0.06
N ARG A 258 23.46 -4.73 0.88
CA ARG A 258 22.83 -6.05 0.76
C ARG A 258 21.40 -5.99 1.27
N PHE A 259 20.45 -6.16 0.37
CA PHE A 259 19.05 -6.28 0.74
C PHE A 259 18.61 -7.74 0.89
N ALA A 260 17.58 -7.94 1.69
CA ALA A 260 16.88 -9.21 1.84
C ALA A 260 15.37 -8.99 1.83
N ALA A 261 14.63 -9.93 1.28
CA ALA A 261 13.17 -9.92 1.38
C ALA A 261 12.74 -10.01 2.85
N GLY A 262 11.69 -9.25 3.21
CA GLY A 262 11.19 -9.19 4.58
C GLY A 262 11.82 -8.11 5.47
N LEU A 263 12.81 -7.34 5.01
CA LEU A 263 13.29 -6.18 5.76
C LEU A 263 12.16 -5.15 5.91
N PHE A 264 11.99 -4.63 7.13
CA PHE A 264 11.00 -3.60 7.41
C PHE A 264 11.48 -2.24 6.90
N ALA A 265 10.55 -1.51 6.28
CA ALA A 265 10.80 -0.22 5.66
C ALA A 265 9.72 0.79 6.03
N LYS A 266 10.13 2.01 6.33
CA LYS A 266 9.28 3.19 6.40
C LYS A 266 9.46 4.00 5.12
N VAL A 267 8.36 4.34 4.48
CA VAL A 267 8.34 5.03 3.18
C VAL A 267 7.60 6.35 3.34
N GLU A 268 8.25 7.43 2.96
CA GLU A 268 7.66 8.75 2.80
C GLU A 268 7.48 9.02 1.30
N LEU A 269 6.22 9.05 0.85
CA LEU A 269 5.85 9.34 -0.52
C LEU A 269 5.56 10.84 -0.68
N LYS A 270 6.04 11.43 -1.76
CA LYS A 270 5.80 12.84 -2.11
C LYS A 270 4.95 12.93 -3.38
N PRO A 271 3.61 12.97 -3.26
CA PRO A 271 2.74 13.13 -4.42
C PRO A 271 3.07 14.42 -5.19
N VAL A 272 3.04 14.35 -6.51
CA VAL A 272 3.24 15.55 -7.36
C VAL A 272 2.06 16.51 -7.25
N GLN A 273 0.89 16.02 -6.82
CA GLN A 273 -0.28 16.88 -6.66
C GLN A 273 -0.11 17.83 -5.47
N ASN A 274 0.15 19.08 -5.81
CA ASN A 274 0.18 20.16 -4.85
C ASN A 274 -1.23 20.67 -4.58
N ARG A 275 -1.44 21.13 -3.35
CA ARG A 275 -2.63 21.88 -2.93
C ARG A 275 -2.22 23.25 -2.43
N ASN A 276 -3.10 24.20 -2.62
CA ASN A 276 -2.93 25.52 -2.02
C ASN A 276 -3.31 25.43 -0.54
N TYR A 277 -2.40 25.86 0.29
CA TYR A 277 -2.59 26.02 1.73
C TYR A 277 -2.33 27.46 2.12
N THR A 278 -3.02 27.91 3.15
CA THR A 278 -2.65 29.15 3.84
C THR A 278 -1.74 28.78 5.00
N MET A 279 -0.52 29.31 4.99
CA MET A 279 0.48 29.05 6.03
C MET A 279 0.30 30.04 7.18
N VAL A 280 0.06 29.51 8.37
CA VAL A 280 -0.24 30.25 9.59
C VAL A 280 0.78 29.86 10.68
N PRO A 281 1.35 30.79 11.45
CA PRO A 281 2.17 30.44 12.60
C PRO A 281 1.38 29.58 13.62
N ILE A 282 2.03 28.58 14.21
CA ILE A 282 1.37 27.69 15.16
C ILE A 282 0.82 28.43 16.38
N GLU A 283 1.45 29.56 16.77
CA GLU A 283 1.07 30.41 17.87
C GLU A 283 -0.30 31.11 17.66
N ALA A 284 -0.77 31.20 16.41
CA ALA A 284 -2.06 31.78 16.08
C ALA A 284 -3.22 30.80 16.25
N ILE A 285 -2.92 29.50 16.44
CA ILE A 285 -3.94 28.46 16.54
C ILE A 285 -4.52 28.41 17.95
N VAL A 286 -5.84 28.46 18.02
CA VAL A 286 -6.60 28.41 19.28
C VAL A 286 -7.58 27.23 19.23
N GLU A 287 -7.70 26.53 20.36
CA GLU A 287 -8.69 25.47 20.57
C GLU A 287 -8.72 24.40 19.45
N GLY A 288 -7.57 23.76 19.17
CA GLY A 288 -7.49 22.71 18.17
C GLY A 288 -8.15 21.41 18.64
N ASN A 289 -9.01 20.83 17.81
CA ASN A 289 -9.58 19.49 17.99
C ASN A 289 -9.46 18.71 16.69
N GLY A 290 -8.46 17.83 16.62
CA GLY A 290 -8.16 17.08 15.40
C GLY A 290 -7.74 18.00 14.25
N LYS A 291 -8.57 18.08 13.21
CA LYS A 291 -8.34 18.97 12.06
C LYS A 291 -9.08 20.30 12.13
N ASP A 292 -9.97 20.46 13.08
CA ASP A 292 -10.72 21.69 13.28
C ASP A 292 -10.05 22.53 14.35
N ALA A 293 -9.89 23.80 14.10
CA ALA A 293 -9.30 24.75 15.02
C ALA A 293 -9.85 26.16 14.75
N PHE A 294 -9.42 27.13 15.55
CA PHE A 294 -9.79 28.51 15.37
C PHE A 294 -8.56 29.39 15.32
N VAL A 295 -8.70 30.52 14.69
CA VAL A 295 -7.76 31.66 14.77
C VAL A 295 -8.53 32.93 15.08
N TYR A 296 -7.87 33.90 15.64
CA TYR A 296 -8.42 35.25 15.77
C TYR A 296 -7.89 36.15 14.67
N VAL A 297 -8.78 36.96 14.08
CA VAL A 297 -8.48 37.99 13.11
C VAL A 297 -9.05 39.30 13.64
N LEU A 298 -8.52 40.43 13.15
CA LEU A 298 -9.13 41.71 13.44
C LEU A 298 -10.41 41.91 12.62
N ASP A 299 -11.38 42.60 13.21
CA ASP A 299 -12.55 43.06 12.48
C ASP A 299 -12.21 44.31 11.61
N ASP A 300 -13.16 44.74 10.78
CA ASP A 300 -12.98 45.88 9.88
C ASP A 300 -12.67 47.19 10.62
N SER A 301 -12.99 47.30 11.90
CA SER A 301 -12.67 48.45 12.76
C SER A 301 -11.27 48.40 13.35
N GLN A 302 -10.54 47.28 13.23
CA GLN A 302 -9.23 46.98 13.80
C GLN A 302 -9.16 47.12 15.34
N LYS A 303 -10.29 47.10 16.03
CA LYS A 303 -10.40 47.25 17.48
C LYS A 303 -10.98 46.03 18.18
N LYS A 304 -11.72 45.20 17.45
CA LYS A 304 -12.34 43.97 17.95
C LYS A 304 -11.79 42.74 17.24
N VAL A 305 -11.87 41.65 17.90
CA VAL A 305 -11.42 40.38 17.33
C VAL A 305 -12.62 39.55 16.84
N LYS A 306 -12.39 38.82 15.78
CA LYS A 306 -13.34 37.84 15.24
C LYS A 306 -12.69 36.47 15.28
N ARG A 307 -13.39 35.54 15.87
CA ARG A 307 -12.99 34.11 15.88
C ARG A 307 -13.38 33.46 14.56
N MET A 308 -12.42 32.88 13.86
CA MET A 308 -12.61 32.24 12.56
C MET A 308 -12.33 30.75 12.66
N PRO A 309 -13.30 29.89 12.29
CA PRO A 309 -13.04 28.45 12.20
C PRO A 309 -12.14 28.15 11.00
N ILE A 310 -11.18 27.27 11.21
CA ILE A 310 -10.24 26.83 10.20
C ILE A 310 -10.14 25.32 10.15
N GLN A 311 -9.73 24.80 8.99
CA GLN A 311 -9.39 23.39 8.84
C GLN A 311 -7.88 23.23 8.61
N ILE A 312 -7.24 22.51 9.52
CA ILE A 312 -5.81 22.20 9.46
C ILE A 312 -5.59 21.06 8.45
N GLY A 313 -4.71 21.27 7.50
CA GLY A 313 -4.18 20.21 6.63
C GLY A 313 -3.13 19.38 7.38
N PHE A 314 -1.99 19.99 7.64
CA PHE A 314 -0.89 19.40 8.41
C PHE A 314 -0.01 20.50 9.04
N VAL A 315 0.92 20.08 9.92
CA VAL A 315 1.89 20.94 10.58
C VAL A 315 3.26 20.73 9.92
N ASP A 316 3.96 21.81 9.61
CA ASP A 316 5.30 21.81 9.01
C ASP A 316 6.21 22.73 9.85
N GLY A 317 6.96 22.14 10.77
CA GLY A 317 7.79 22.85 11.74
C GLY A 317 6.97 23.75 12.68
N ASP A 318 7.20 25.06 12.64
CA ASP A 318 6.52 26.11 13.41
C ASP A 318 5.27 26.69 12.70
N LYS A 319 4.92 26.15 11.54
CA LYS A 319 3.80 26.58 10.71
C LYS A 319 2.71 25.54 10.63
N VAL A 320 1.47 26.01 10.55
CA VAL A 320 0.28 25.20 10.30
C VAL A 320 -0.23 25.51 8.90
N LEU A 321 -0.41 24.49 8.09
CA LEU A 321 -0.96 24.61 6.76
C LEU A 321 -2.48 24.39 6.81
N VAL A 322 -3.21 25.46 6.57
CA VAL A 322 -4.67 25.53 6.65
C VAL A 322 -5.26 25.32 5.25
N THR A 323 -6.25 24.44 5.15
CA THR A 323 -6.94 24.14 3.90
C THR A 323 -8.14 25.01 3.63
N ASN A 324 -8.87 25.41 4.68
CA ASN A 324 -10.10 26.20 4.59
C ASN A 324 -10.24 27.14 5.77
N GLY A 325 -11.00 28.24 5.59
CA GLY A 325 -11.41 29.15 6.66
C GLY A 325 -10.73 30.53 6.60
N LEU A 326 -9.70 30.71 5.73
CA LEU A 326 -8.94 31.97 5.66
C LEU A 326 -9.02 32.67 4.29
N SER A 327 -10.11 32.44 3.55
CA SER A 327 -10.33 33.14 2.28
C SER A 327 -10.46 34.65 2.54
N ASN A 328 -9.63 35.47 1.84
CA ASN A 328 -9.59 36.92 1.97
C ASN A 328 -9.02 37.49 3.30
N ILE A 329 -8.41 36.64 4.12
CA ILE A 329 -7.68 37.09 5.29
C ILE A 329 -6.21 37.25 4.90
N THR A 330 -5.60 38.33 5.37
CA THR A 330 -4.18 38.65 5.11
C THR A 330 -3.31 38.51 6.36
N GLU A 331 -3.92 38.67 7.53
CA GLU A 331 -3.21 38.66 8.82
C GLU A 331 -4.02 37.91 9.89
N VAL A 332 -3.32 37.27 10.79
CA VAL A 332 -3.89 36.57 11.96
C VAL A 332 -3.19 37.06 13.24
N ILE A 333 -3.91 36.98 14.36
CA ILE A 333 -3.36 37.34 15.65
C ILE A 333 -2.52 36.12 16.15
N THR A 334 -1.26 36.41 16.53
CA THR A 334 -0.32 35.42 17.08
C THR A 334 -0.15 35.58 18.58
N SER A 335 0.54 36.64 19.01
CA SER A 335 0.80 36.92 20.42
C SER A 335 -0.46 37.48 21.10
N GLY A 336 -0.78 36.99 22.30
CA GLY A 336 -1.98 37.39 23.05
C GLY A 336 -3.24 36.57 22.72
N SER A 337 -3.23 35.74 21.69
CA SER A 337 -4.39 34.98 21.22
C SER A 337 -5.06 34.13 22.31
N ALA A 338 -4.28 33.53 23.23
CA ALA A 338 -4.78 32.73 24.32
C ALA A 338 -5.64 33.48 25.37
N PHE A 339 -5.57 34.79 25.39
CA PHE A 339 -6.32 35.63 26.33
C PHE A 339 -7.54 36.30 25.69
N LEU A 340 -7.78 36.05 24.41
CA LEU A 340 -8.87 36.66 23.66
C LEU A 340 -10.18 35.88 23.79
N THR A 341 -11.26 36.64 23.82
CA THR A 341 -12.63 36.19 23.64
C THR A 341 -13.25 36.98 22.48
N GLU A 342 -14.40 36.55 21.97
CA GLU A 342 -15.10 37.26 20.85
C GLU A 342 -15.50 38.68 21.19
N THR A 343 -15.50 39.05 22.49
CA THR A 343 -15.84 40.40 22.96
C THR A 343 -14.62 41.27 23.33
N SER A 344 -13.42 40.70 23.19
CA SER A 344 -12.19 41.43 23.56
C SER A 344 -11.91 42.59 22.64
N SER A 345 -11.56 43.74 23.24
CA SER A 345 -10.98 44.88 22.54
C SER A 345 -9.46 44.78 22.57
N VAL A 346 -8.80 45.06 21.45
CA VAL A 346 -7.35 44.84 21.28
C VAL A 346 -6.61 46.09 20.83
N VAL A 347 -5.32 46.11 21.11
CA VAL A 347 -4.38 47.12 20.57
C VAL A 347 -3.23 46.34 19.90
N VAL A 348 -2.96 46.68 18.64
CA VAL A 348 -1.84 46.10 17.88
C VAL A 348 -0.54 46.76 18.32
N LYS A 349 0.45 45.94 18.68
CA LYS A 349 1.80 46.38 19.05
C LYS A 349 2.77 46.23 17.90
#